data_90a3553591368cfb9be104a2c17d2491
#
_entry.id   90a3553591368cfb9be104a2c17d2491
#
_cell.length_a   1.000
_cell.length_b   1.000
_cell.length_c   1.000
_cell.angle_alpha   90.00
_cell.angle_beta   90.00
_cell.angle_gamma   90.00
#
_symmetry.space_group_name_H-M   'P 1'
#
loop_
_entity.id
_entity.type
_entity.pdbx_description
1 polymer ?
#
loop_
_entity_poly.entity_id
_entity_poly.type
_entity_poly.pdbx_seq_one_letter_code
_entity_poly.pdbx_strand_id
1 'polypeptide(L)'
;IVGCEDVTMRNSFIRASDDCVCIKAASYPDPAANRNVKNILVEHCVLWNAEPGNAVEIGYEVRCDEISDITFRDLDIVHCPLPV
;
A
#
# COMPACT_ATOMS: atom_id res chain seq x y z
N ILE A 1 3.93 2.14 -2.48
CA ILE A 1 4.01 1.49 -3.81
C ILE A 1 3.23 2.36 -4.79
N VAL A 2 3.92 2.96 -5.72
CA VAL A 2 3.33 3.93 -6.65
C VAL A 2 3.64 3.53 -8.09
N GLY A 3 2.59 3.25 -8.88
CA GLY A 3 2.73 2.97 -10.30
C GLY A 3 3.65 1.82 -10.64
N CYS A 4 3.61 0.74 -9.86
CA CYS A 4 4.51 -0.39 -10.00
C CYS A 4 3.79 -1.67 -10.40
N GLU A 5 4.53 -2.60 -10.99
CA GLU A 5 4.08 -3.94 -11.30
C GLU A 5 5.04 -4.97 -10.70
N ASP A 6 4.51 -6.15 -10.37
CA ASP A 6 5.31 -7.29 -9.89
C ASP A 6 6.11 -6.98 -8.62
N VAL A 7 5.44 -6.49 -7.59
CA VAL A 7 6.06 -6.17 -6.30
C VAL A 7 5.62 -7.18 -5.25
N THR A 8 6.58 -7.71 -4.51
CA THR A 8 6.30 -8.54 -3.34
C THR A 8 6.95 -7.92 -2.11
N MET A 9 6.16 -7.74 -1.06
CA MET A 9 6.62 -7.32 0.25
C MET A 9 6.26 -8.44 1.23
N ARG A 10 7.25 -8.98 1.94
CA ARG A 10 7.01 -10.06 2.90
C ARG A 10 7.96 -10.02 4.09
N ASN A 11 7.56 -10.71 5.16
CA ASN A 11 8.39 -10.92 6.35
C ASN A 11 8.94 -9.62 6.92
N SER A 12 8.09 -8.59 6.97
CA SER A 12 8.52 -7.25 7.36
C SER A 12 7.71 -6.73 8.54
N PHE A 13 8.34 -5.87 9.34
CA PHE A 13 7.67 -5.08 10.36
C PHE A 13 7.67 -3.62 9.88
N ILE A 14 6.48 -3.03 9.81
CA ILE A 14 6.31 -1.65 9.36
C ILE A 14 5.63 -0.85 10.44
N ARG A 15 6.29 0.20 10.90
CA ARG A 15 5.73 1.18 11.82
C ARG A 15 5.68 2.52 11.09
N ALA A 16 4.50 3.08 11.00
CA ALA A 16 4.29 4.32 10.26
C ALA A 16 3.41 5.30 11.02
N SER A 17 3.53 6.57 10.69
CA SER A 17 2.70 7.63 11.25
C SER A 17 1.53 8.00 10.34
N ASP A 18 1.49 7.47 9.14
CA ASP A 18 0.39 7.55 8.18
C ASP A 18 0.13 6.11 7.74
N ASP A 19 -0.35 5.86 6.54
CA ASP A 19 -0.61 4.50 6.09
C ASP A 19 0.65 3.64 6.15
N CYS A 20 0.52 2.41 6.63
CA CYS A 20 1.65 1.49 6.69
C CYS A 20 2.00 0.99 5.29
N VAL A 21 1.00 0.53 4.54
CA VAL A 21 1.17 0.09 3.15
C VAL A 21 0.11 0.76 2.30
N CYS A 22 0.55 1.51 1.33
CA CYS A 22 -0.31 2.28 0.45
C CYS A 22 -0.01 1.96 -1.01
N ILE A 23 -1.05 1.71 -1.78
CA ILE A 23 -0.96 1.45 -3.22
C ILE A 23 -1.55 2.64 -3.96
N LYS A 24 -0.73 3.29 -4.75
CA LYS A 24 -1.11 4.52 -5.45
C LYS A 24 -0.70 4.48 -6.92
N ALA A 25 -1.29 5.36 -7.71
CA ALA A 25 -0.93 5.52 -9.11
C ALA A 25 -0.93 6.99 -9.51
N ALA A 26 -0.40 7.83 -8.65
CA ALA A 26 -0.17 9.24 -8.96
C ALA A 26 0.87 9.80 -8.01
N SER A 27 1.77 10.60 -8.56
CA SER A 27 2.70 11.38 -7.77
C SER A 27 2.88 12.74 -8.45
N TYR A 28 2.50 13.78 -7.77
CA TYR A 28 2.67 15.12 -8.29
C TYR A 28 4.10 15.61 -7.97
N PRO A 29 4.80 16.24 -8.90
CA PRO A 29 4.36 16.60 -10.26
C PRO A 29 4.75 15.61 -11.36
N ASP A 30 5.21 14.41 -11.02
CA ASP A 30 5.75 13.46 -11.98
C ASP A 30 4.66 12.59 -12.62
N PRO A 31 4.29 12.82 -13.91
CA PRO A 31 3.28 12.00 -14.57
C PRO A 31 3.74 10.56 -14.83
N ALA A 32 5.02 10.25 -14.72
CA ALA A 32 5.49 8.88 -14.87
C ALA A 32 4.97 7.97 -13.76
N ALA A 33 4.56 8.52 -12.63
CA ALA A 33 3.95 7.76 -11.54
C ALA A 33 2.48 7.40 -11.79
N ASN A 34 1.87 7.94 -12.86
CA ASN A 34 0.49 7.64 -13.24
C ASN A 34 0.42 6.34 -14.07
N ARG A 35 1.09 5.31 -13.61
CA ARG A 35 1.11 4.00 -14.25
C ARG A 35 0.14 3.05 -13.58
N ASN A 36 -0.34 2.08 -14.35
CA ASN A 36 -1.13 1.00 -13.78
C ASN A 36 -0.36 0.24 -12.72
N VAL A 37 -1.08 -0.27 -11.75
CA VAL A 37 -0.51 -1.08 -10.67
C VAL A 37 -1.06 -2.49 -10.82
N LYS A 38 -0.17 -3.47 -10.94
CA LYS A 38 -0.56 -4.86 -11.16
C LYS A 38 0.35 -5.81 -10.38
N ASN A 39 -0.25 -6.90 -9.93
CA ASN A 39 0.45 -8.02 -9.33
C ASN A 39 1.29 -7.60 -8.13
N ILE A 40 0.61 -7.13 -7.10
CA ILE A 40 1.21 -6.72 -5.84
C ILE A 40 0.82 -7.75 -4.77
N LEU A 41 1.82 -8.26 -4.07
CA LEU A 41 1.60 -9.17 -2.95
C LEU A 41 2.26 -8.59 -1.69
N VAL A 42 1.45 -8.45 -0.64
CA VAL A 42 1.93 -8.08 0.69
C VAL A 42 1.53 -9.19 1.64
N GLU A 43 2.48 -9.90 2.20
CA GLU A 43 2.20 -11.05 3.05
C GLU A 43 3.17 -11.18 4.23
N HIS A 44 2.71 -11.83 5.28
CA HIS A 44 3.52 -12.13 6.47
C HIS A 44 4.21 -10.89 7.03
N CYS A 45 3.47 -9.81 7.17
CA CYS A 45 3.97 -8.55 7.71
C CYS A 45 3.26 -8.20 9.01
N VAL A 46 3.97 -7.47 9.87
CA VAL A 46 3.41 -6.88 11.08
C VAL A 46 3.31 -5.38 10.84
N LEU A 47 2.12 -4.81 11.03
CA LEU A 47 1.85 -3.41 10.74
C LEU A 47 1.46 -2.68 12.02
N TRP A 48 2.12 -1.57 12.28
CA TRP A 48 1.82 -0.69 13.40
C TRP A 48 1.67 0.73 12.89
N ASN A 49 0.45 1.25 12.95
CA ASN A 49 0.19 2.65 12.66
C ASN A 49 0.09 3.43 13.97
N ALA A 50 0.99 4.36 14.20
CA ALA A 50 1.09 5.12 15.45
C ALA A 50 0.23 6.38 15.46
N GLU A 51 -0.20 6.84 14.30
CA GLU A 51 -0.97 8.07 14.11
C GLU A 51 -2.19 7.79 13.22
N PRO A 52 -3.06 8.77 12.97
CA PRO A 52 -4.14 8.59 12.02
C PRO A 52 -3.63 8.13 10.65
N GLY A 53 -4.26 7.11 10.12
CA GLY A 53 -3.89 6.48 8.85
C GLY A 53 -4.39 5.06 8.85
N ASN A 54 -4.25 4.39 7.71
CA ASN A 54 -4.70 3.02 7.56
C ASN A 54 -3.52 2.04 7.66
N ALA A 55 -3.80 0.80 8.05
CA ALA A 55 -2.78 -0.24 7.93
C ALA A 55 -2.49 -0.53 6.46
N VAL A 56 -3.54 -0.70 5.67
CA VAL A 56 -3.45 -0.86 4.22
C VAL A 56 -4.45 0.05 3.53
N GLU A 57 -4.08 0.60 2.38
CA GLU A 57 -4.95 1.46 1.62
C GLU A 57 -4.64 1.39 0.13
N ILE A 58 -5.67 1.43 -0.70
CA ILE A 58 -5.55 1.61 -2.13
C ILE A 58 -6.06 3.01 -2.46
N GLY A 59 -5.16 3.86 -2.87
CA GLY A 59 -5.37 5.28 -2.99
C GLY A 59 -4.47 5.98 -1.94
N TYR A 60 -4.68 7.16 -1.61
CA TYR A 60 -5.74 8.10 -1.99
C TYR A 60 -5.65 8.58 -3.46
N GLU A 61 -4.43 8.84 -3.96
CA GLU A 61 -4.21 9.33 -5.29
C GLU A 61 -4.13 8.16 -6.28
N VAL A 62 -5.10 8.12 -7.19
CA VAL A 62 -5.14 7.13 -8.26
C VAL A 62 -5.44 7.84 -9.57
N ARG A 63 -4.49 7.80 -10.51
CA ARG A 63 -4.62 8.35 -11.86
C ARG A 63 -4.02 7.37 -12.87
N CYS A 64 -4.74 6.29 -13.09
CA CYS A 64 -4.33 5.25 -14.02
C CYS A 64 -5.58 4.56 -14.57
N ASP A 65 -5.39 3.68 -15.54
CA ASP A 65 -6.49 2.94 -16.14
C ASP A 65 -6.85 1.71 -15.30
N GLU A 66 -5.87 1.12 -14.59
CA GLU A 66 -6.11 -0.13 -13.91
C GLU A 66 -5.24 -0.30 -12.66
N ILE A 67 -5.87 -0.77 -11.58
CA ILE A 67 -5.19 -1.36 -10.43
C ILE A 67 -5.78 -2.76 -10.27
N SER A 68 -4.97 -3.79 -10.40
CA SER A 68 -5.44 -5.18 -10.40
C SER A 68 -4.44 -6.13 -9.77
N ASP A 69 -4.94 -7.32 -9.39
CA ASP A 69 -4.14 -8.40 -8.81
C ASP A 69 -3.39 -7.95 -7.54
N ILE A 70 -4.10 -7.31 -6.65
CA ILE A 70 -3.57 -6.85 -5.37
C ILE A 70 -3.98 -7.84 -4.29
N THR A 71 -3.01 -8.38 -3.57
CA THR A 71 -3.26 -9.33 -2.49
C THR A 71 -2.60 -8.87 -1.20
N PHE A 72 -3.40 -8.78 -0.14
CA PHE A 72 -2.91 -8.63 1.22
C PHE A 72 -3.29 -9.90 1.99
N ARG A 73 -2.33 -10.58 2.58
CA ARG A 73 -2.62 -11.78 3.36
C ARG A 73 -1.64 -12.00 4.51
N ASP A 74 -2.12 -12.68 5.53
CA ASP A 74 -1.33 -13.02 6.71
C ASP A 74 -0.65 -11.79 7.32
N LEU A 75 -1.44 -10.75 7.54
CA LEU A 75 -0.99 -9.50 8.14
C LEU A 75 -1.43 -9.45 9.61
N ASP A 76 -0.48 -9.12 10.50
CA ASP A 76 -0.77 -8.82 11.89
C ASP A 76 -0.84 -7.30 12.06
N ILE A 77 -2.02 -6.78 12.26
CA ILE A 77 -2.22 -5.35 12.52
C ILE A 77 -2.24 -5.17 14.02
N VAL A 78 -1.10 -4.74 14.58
CA VAL A 78 -0.90 -4.68 16.02
C VAL A 78 -1.58 -3.46 16.63
N HIS A 79 -1.52 -2.34 15.93
CA HIS A 79 -2.15 -1.10 16.38
C HIS A 79 -2.51 -0.27 15.15
N CYS A 80 -3.78 0.07 15.03
CA CYS A 80 -4.24 0.94 13.95
C CYS A 80 -5.68 1.39 14.21
N PRO A 81 -5.96 2.71 14.23
CA PRO A 81 -7.33 3.21 14.39
C PRO A 81 -8.22 2.86 13.20
N LEU A 82 -7.64 2.78 11.99
CA LEU A 82 -8.35 2.48 10.75
C LEU A 82 -7.60 1.39 9.98
N PRO A 83 -7.93 0.10 10.19
CA PRO A 83 -7.18 -0.99 9.56
C PRO A 83 -7.20 -0.98 8.03
N VAL A 84 -8.32 -0.59 7.46
CA VAL A 84 -8.50 -0.56 6.00
C VAL A 84 -9.12 0.74 5.54
#